data_d014a2d035a03124afb6634651ba6ca7
#
_entry.id   d014a2d035a03124afb6634651ba6ca7
#
_cell.length_a   1.000
_cell.length_b   1.000
_cell.length_c   1.000
_cell.angle_alpha   90.00
_cell.angle_beta   90.00
_cell.angle_gamma   90.00
#
_symmetry.space_group_name_H-M   'P 1'
#
loop_
_entity.id
_entity.type
_entity.pdbx_description
1 polymer ?
#
loop_
_entity_poly.entity_id
_entity_poly.type
_entity_poly.pdbx_seq_one_letter_code
_entity_poly.pdbx_strand_id
1 'polypeptide(L)'
;VGSEMCIRDRNYIIVFQDVRGRHKSEGDFVQLRPLNKNRKGKKDKKNIDEATDTYDTIEWLIHHTHSNERVGTWGISYEGFYATMTASCNHPALKAVSPQAPVTDWFRGDDRHHNGAFTLLQTTNFLPRLEGRNMGKGVMHQIVKNDVYTDFLSIGTFKDIDNLVRDTTETMWNNIKNHPNFDEFWKERDARTSCYNLKPAILVVGGLYDSEDCYGAWNLYKAIKEQSPETDLYLTFGPWWHGAWTRHSFQSIGNVYFGKSTSAYYMDEIQYPFFRYFLEGEGEKPKNRVNIFYSGENEWKTYEEWPAKEMVPTPYYIHADGSVSTQAPKEEKSYTEYVSDMSRPVPYTANPTTYRTLEYMIDDQRFATSRPDVITFMTEPLKDTLTLAGPIEVELMTAISSTDADFMVKVIDVYPERFEYPQEIRKQLKSNYPMSGFQQMVRGELFRGRFREGFDSPKPFKPEEITPVNYTLYDVAHSFLPGHRLMIQIQSSWFPIIDRNPQKFIDTYHCGVEDFVMKQDIKIFHQQNAATRLLLPIVKKK
;
A
#
# COMPACT_ATOMS: atom_id res chain seq x y z
N VAL A 1 18.51 -10.08 -8.09
CA VAL A 1 19.90 -10.56 -8.31
C VAL A 1 20.69 -10.59 -6.99
N GLY A 2 20.52 -9.66 -6.05
CA GLY A 2 21.29 -9.61 -4.79
C GLY A 2 20.90 -10.68 -3.76
N SER A 3 19.60 -10.89 -3.53
CA SER A 3 19.11 -11.88 -2.55
C SER A 3 19.32 -13.34 -3.00
N GLU A 4 19.29 -13.58 -4.30
CA GLU A 4 19.52 -14.90 -4.89
C GLU A 4 20.96 -15.39 -4.67
N MET A 5 21.96 -14.51 -4.78
CA MET A 5 23.35 -14.87 -4.53
C MET A 5 23.57 -15.27 -3.07
N CYS A 6 23.02 -14.53 -2.11
CA CYS A 6 23.14 -14.86 -0.68
C CYS A 6 22.54 -16.23 -0.32
N ILE A 7 21.43 -16.61 -0.96
CA ILE A 7 20.78 -17.92 -0.74
C ILE A 7 21.57 -19.04 -1.44
N ARG A 8 22.03 -18.80 -2.68
CA ARG A 8 22.76 -19.79 -3.48
C ARG A 8 24.07 -20.24 -2.84
N ASP A 9 24.78 -19.31 -2.21
CA ASP A 9 26.06 -19.58 -1.54
C ASP A 9 25.91 -20.35 -0.20
N ARG A 10 24.65 -20.64 0.21
CA ARG A 10 24.31 -21.27 1.48
C ARG A 10 23.71 -22.69 1.32
N ASN A 11 24.04 -23.39 0.24
CA ASN A 11 23.63 -24.77 -0.04
C ASN A 11 22.13 -25.01 -0.26
N TYR A 12 21.36 -23.99 -0.66
CA TYR A 12 19.97 -24.19 -1.09
C TYR A 12 19.87 -24.59 -2.57
N ILE A 13 18.95 -25.49 -2.86
CA ILE A 13 18.49 -25.74 -4.24
C ILE A 13 17.42 -24.69 -4.55
N ILE A 14 17.72 -23.77 -5.47
CA ILE A 14 16.79 -22.71 -5.87
C ILE A 14 16.04 -23.15 -7.11
N VAL A 15 14.71 -23.06 -7.04
CA VAL A 15 13.80 -23.43 -8.12
C VAL A 15 12.98 -22.22 -8.54
N PHE A 16 12.98 -21.93 -9.84
CA PHE A 16 12.10 -20.94 -10.47
C PHE A 16 11.07 -21.67 -11.30
N GLN A 17 9.81 -21.30 -11.13
CA GLN A 17 8.70 -21.92 -11.86
C GLN A 17 7.89 -20.85 -12.58
N ASP A 18 7.69 -21.02 -13.89
CA ASP A 18 6.66 -20.28 -14.61
C ASP A 18 5.29 -20.80 -14.16
N VAL A 19 4.42 -19.89 -13.72
CA VAL A 19 3.08 -20.29 -13.28
C VAL A 19 2.24 -20.75 -14.47
N ARG A 20 1.18 -21.51 -14.20
CA ARG A 20 0.25 -22.06 -15.20
C ARG A 20 -0.16 -21.03 -16.25
N GLY A 21 -0.02 -21.40 -17.52
CA GLY A 21 -0.37 -20.57 -18.68
C GLY A 21 0.61 -19.42 -19.00
N ARG A 22 1.74 -19.33 -18.28
CA ARG A 22 2.77 -18.30 -18.53
C ARG A 22 4.02 -18.93 -19.14
N HIS A 23 4.70 -18.15 -20.00
CA HIS A 23 5.96 -18.55 -20.66
C HIS A 23 5.91 -19.99 -21.20
N LYS A 24 6.64 -20.93 -20.60
CA LYS A 24 6.73 -22.33 -21.04
C LYS A 24 5.76 -23.27 -20.32
N SER A 25 5.09 -22.80 -19.25
CA SER A 25 4.11 -23.62 -18.55
C SER A 25 2.81 -23.73 -19.33
N GLU A 26 2.23 -24.93 -19.35
CA GLU A 26 0.99 -25.24 -20.04
C GLU A 26 -0.25 -24.72 -19.27
N GLY A 27 -1.43 -24.81 -19.91
CA GLY A 27 -2.71 -24.43 -19.35
C GLY A 27 -3.06 -22.96 -19.56
N ASP A 28 -4.10 -22.50 -18.86
CA ASP A 28 -4.65 -21.16 -18.98
C ASP A 28 -4.23 -20.31 -17.79
N PHE A 29 -3.69 -19.13 -18.08
CA PHE A 29 -3.38 -18.12 -17.08
C PHE A 29 -4.66 -17.41 -16.63
N VAL A 30 -4.84 -17.28 -15.32
CA VAL A 30 -5.92 -16.49 -14.71
C VAL A 30 -5.31 -15.58 -13.65
N GLN A 31 -5.48 -14.29 -13.81
CA GLN A 31 -4.95 -13.30 -12.86
C GLN A 31 -5.62 -13.44 -11.49
N LEU A 32 -4.82 -13.49 -10.42
CA LEU A 32 -5.26 -13.71 -9.04
C LEU A 32 -6.30 -14.84 -8.97
N ARG A 33 -5.97 -16.00 -9.51
CA ARG A 33 -6.88 -17.14 -9.55
C ARG A 33 -7.46 -17.44 -8.17
N PRO A 34 -8.80 -17.46 -8.01
CA PRO A 34 -9.43 -17.79 -6.74
C PRO A 34 -9.05 -19.19 -6.25
N LEU A 35 -8.85 -19.33 -4.93
CA LEU A 35 -8.70 -20.64 -4.32
C LEU A 35 -10.01 -21.42 -4.42
N ASN A 36 -9.93 -22.66 -4.88
CA ASN A 36 -11.10 -23.52 -4.94
C ASN A 36 -11.48 -24.04 -3.55
N LYS A 37 -12.48 -23.44 -2.92
CA LYS A 37 -12.98 -23.80 -1.60
C LYS A 37 -13.74 -25.14 -1.57
N ASN A 38 -14.18 -25.65 -2.74
CA ASN A 38 -15.00 -26.87 -2.88
C ASN A 38 -14.18 -28.09 -3.27
N ARG A 39 -12.93 -28.22 -2.84
CA ARG A 39 -12.06 -29.35 -3.17
C ARG A 39 -12.67 -30.68 -2.75
N LYS A 40 -13.16 -31.45 -3.71
CA LYS A 40 -13.64 -32.83 -3.51
C LYS A 40 -12.49 -33.85 -3.66
N GLY A 41 -11.36 -33.59 -2.95
CA GLY A 41 -10.21 -34.52 -2.93
C GLY A 41 -9.28 -34.47 -4.16
N LYS A 42 -8.14 -35.19 -4.06
CA LYS A 42 -7.03 -35.19 -5.04
C LYS A 42 -7.40 -35.64 -6.49
N LYS A 43 -8.58 -36.18 -6.73
CA LYS A 43 -8.98 -36.72 -8.05
C LYS A 43 -9.84 -35.79 -8.91
N ASP A 44 -10.19 -34.63 -8.41
CA ASP A 44 -11.02 -33.70 -9.18
C ASP A 44 -10.16 -32.85 -10.11
N LYS A 45 -9.98 -33.29 -11.34
CA LYS A 45 -9.20 -32.63 -12.39
C LYS A 45 -9.72 -31.22 -12.76
N LYS A 46 -10.91 -30.83 -12.27
CA LYS A 46 -11.48 -29.48 -12.48
C LYS A 46 -11.08 -28.51 -11.36
N ASN A 47 -10.44 -28.99 -10.30
CA ASN A 47 -10.03 -28.17 -9.16
C ASN A 47 -8.59 -27.69 -9.31
N ILE A 48 -8.35 -26.85 -10.29
CA ILE A 48 -7.04 -26.25 -10.55
C ILE A 48 -7.00 -24.88 -9.87
N ASP A 49 -6.03 -24.71 -8.98
CA ASP A 49 -5.66 -23.44 -8.39
C ASP A 49 -4.16 -23.41 -8.07
N GLU A 50 -3.65 -22.27 -7.65
CA GLU A 50 -2.22 -22.09 -7.37
C GLU A 50 -1.71 -22.99 -6.24
N ALA A 51 -2.56 -23.31 -5.28
CA ALA A 51 -2.18 -24.21 -4.18
C ALA A 51 -2.08 -25.67 -4.62
N THR A 52 -2.94 -26.13 -5.55
CA THR A 52 -2.82 -27.50 -6.11
C THR A 52 -1.61 -27.62 -7.02
N ASP A 53 -1.34 -26.64 -7.85
CA ASP A 53 -0.16 -26.62 -8.72
C ASP A 53 1.13 -26.62 -7.88
N THR A 54 1.14 -25.88 -6.77
CA THR A 54 2.27 -25.88 -5.84
C THR A 54 2.44 -27.23 -5.14
N TYR A 55 1.34 -27.87 -4.72
CA TYR A 55 1.40 -29.19 -4.10
C TYR A 55 2.09 -30.20 -5.04
N ASP A 56 1.67 -30.27 -6.29
CA ASP A 56 2.24 -31.17 -7.28
C ASP A 56 3.70 -30.86 -7.60
N THR A 57 4.06 -29.56 -7.63
CA THR A 57 5.44 -29.13 -7.80
C THR A 57 6.32 -29.59 -6.64
N ILE A 58 5.87 -29.44 -5.41
CA ILE A 58 6.64 -29.89 -4.23
C ILE A 58 6.80 -31.42 -4.24
N GLU A 59 5.72 -32.17 -4.54
CA GLU A 59 5.81 -33.64 -4.70
C GLU A 59 6.87 -34.02 -5.73
N TRP A 60 6.90 -33.34 -6.88
CA TRP A 60 7.91 -33.61 -7.89
C TRP A 60 9.32 -33.31 -7.39
N LEU A 61 9.52 -32.14 -6.72
CA LEU A 61 10.83 -31.72 -6.22
C LEU A 61 11.43 -32.70 -5.21
N ILE A 62 10.66 -33.14 -4.22
CA ILE A 62 11.18 -34.06 -3.19
C ILE A 62 11.55 -35.44 -3.75
N HIS A 63 10.95 -35.87 -4.87
CA HIS A 63 11.24 -37.16 -5.49
C HIS A 63 12.34 -37.07 -6.57
N HIS A 64 12.65 -35.88 -7.11
CA HIS A 64 13.57 -35.74 -8.24
C HIS A 64 14.81 -34.89 -7.91
N THR A 65 14.93 -34.39 -6.68
CA THR A 65 16.12 -33.66 -6.21
C THR A 65 16.74 -34.36 -5.01
N HIS A 66 18.06 -34.18 -4.81
CA HIS A 66 18.75 -34.65 -3.61
C HIS A 66 18.64 -33.64 -2.46
N SER A 67 17.41 -33.26 -2.09
CA SER A 67 17.14 -32.36 -0.99
C SER A 67 16.90 -33.09 0.33
N ASN A 68 16.82 -32.32 1.42
CA ASN A 68 16.43 -32.83 2.74
C ASN A 68 14.89 -32.91 2.91
N GLU A 69 14.15 -32.82 1.82
CA GLU A 69 12.67 -32.84 1.76
C GLU A 69 11.99 -31.72 2.58
N ARG A 70 12.71 -30.63 2.82
CA ARG A 70 12.16 -29.44 3.47
C ARG A 70 12.13 -28.29 2.45
N VAL A 71 10.95 -27.84 2.12
CA VAL A 71 10.71 -26.84 1.09
C VAL A 71 10.29 -25.53 1.72
N GLY A 72 10.82 -24.44 1.19
CA GLY A 72 10.38 -23.08 1.49
C GLY A 72 9.98 -22.35 0.22
N THR A 73 9.09 -21.38 0.35
CA THR A 73 8.70 -20.50 -0.75
C THR A 73 8.78 -19.04 -0.32
N TRP A 74 9.11 -18.18 -1.24
CA TRP A 74 9.04 -16.74 -1.04
C TRP A 74 8.77 -16.04 -2.38
N GLY A 75 8.21 -14.86 -2.32
CA GLY A 75 7.97 -14.04 -3.49
C GLY A 75 7.57 -12.63 -3.09
N ILE A 76 7.83 -11.67 -3.98
CA ILE A 76 7.55 -10.25 -3.77
C ILE A 76 6.45 -9.82 -4.74
N SER A 77 5.50 -8.96 -4.29
CA SER A 77 4.48 -8.40 -5.18
C SER A 77 3.49 -9.47 -5.64
N TYR A 78 3.32 -9.63 -6.94
CA TYR A 78 2.51 -10.70 -7.52
C TYR A 78 3.02 -12.09 -7.12
N GLU A 79 4.33 -12.29 -7.06
CA GLU A 79 4.94 -13.52 -6.55
C GLU A 79 4.70 -13.69 -5.04
N GLY A 80 4.46 -12.59 -4.32
CA GLY A 80 3.98 -12.61 -2.93
C GLY A 80 2.55 -13.16 -2.81
N PHE A 81 1.67 -12.89 -3.79
CA PHE A 81 0.38 -13.57 -3.91
C PHE A 81 0.58 -15.08 -4.07
N TYR A 82 1.46 -15.51 -4.99
CA TYR A 82 1.73 -16.94 -5.17
C TYR A 82 2.30 -17.58 -3.90
N ALA A 83 3.17 -16.91 -3.17
CA ALA A 83 3.67 -17.38 -1.88
C ALA A 83 2.52 -17.54 -0.87
N THR A 84 1.57 -16.60 -0.82
CA THR A 84 0.37 -16.72 0.02
C THR A 84 -0.46 -17.94 -0.35
N MET A 85 -0.72 -18.15 -1.64
CA MET A 85 -1.48 -19.31 -2.13
C MET A 85 -0.74 -20.63 -1.87
N THR A 86 0.59 -20.63 -1.97
CA THR A 86 1.45 -21.77 -1.61
C THR A 86 1.24 -22.18 -0.16
N ALA A 87 1.14 -21.24 0.78
CA ALA A 87 0.90 -21.55 2.19
C ALA A 87 -0.38 -22.39 2.39
N SER A 88 -1.39 -22.16 1.54
CA SER A 88 -2.68 -22.87 1.58
C SER A 88 -2.62 -24.30 1.02
N CYS A 89 -1.54 -24.72 0.36
CA CYS A 89 -1.43 -26.08 -0.18
C CYS A 89 -1.26 -27.14 0.92
N ASN A 90 -0.76 -26.75 2.09
CA ASN A 90 -0.55 -27.60 3.26
C ASN A 90 0.24 -28.91 2.96
N HIS A 91 1.19 -28.84 2.02
CA HIS A 91 2.05 -29.97 1.73
C HIS A 91 2.96 -30.29 2.92
N PRO A 92 3.14 -31.59 3.33
CA PRO A 92 3.94 -31.92 4.51
C PRO A 92 5.41 -31.49 4.45
N ALA A 93 6.01 -31.43 3.25
CA ALA A 93 7.37 -30.93 3.05
C ALA A 93 7.50 -29.40 3.09
N LEU A 94 6.40 -28.64 2.94
CA LEU A 94 6.43 -27.19 3.01
C LEU A 94 6.58 -26.74 4.47
N LYS A 95 7.71 -26.13 4.80
CA LYS A 95 8.06 -25.75 6.19
C LYS A 95 8.06 -24.27 6.43
N ALA A 96 8.37 -23.44 5.41
CA ALA A 96 8.52 -22.01 5.54
C ALA A 96 7.96 -21.29 4.30
N VAL A 97 7.24 -20.20 4.52
CA VAL A 97 6.69 -19.36 3.45
C VAL A 97 6.93 -17.90 3.80
N SER A 98 7.41 -17.11 2.84
CA SER A 98 7.58 -15.66 3.03
C SER A 98 6.88 -14.87 1.93
N PRO A 99 5.59 -14.49 2.13
CA PRO A 99 4.91 -13.51 1.29
C PRO A 99 5.50 -12.12 1.57
N GLN A 100 6.04 -11.47 0.55
CA GLN A 100 6.71 -10.18 0.67
C GLN A 100 5.98 -9.16 -0.20
N ALA A 101 5.53 -8.04 0.39
CA ALA A 101 4.62 -7.11 -0.25
C ALA A 101 3.58 -7.86 -1.13
N PRO A 102 2.83 -8.80 -0.55
CA PRO A 102 1.94 -9.66 -1.31
C PRO A 102 0.73 -8.90 -1.82
N VAL A 103 0.39 -9.06 -3.07
CA VAL A 103 -0.93 -8.67 -3.57
C VAL A 103 -2.00 -9.51 -2.87
N THR A 104 -3.00 -8.86 -2.28
CA THR A 104 -4.11 -9.55 -1.60
C THR A 104 -5.48 -9.10 -2.09
N ASP A 105 -5.69 -7.81 -2.30
CA ASP A 105 -6.98 -7.21 -2.65
C ASP A 105 -6.80 -6.04 -3.62
N TRP A 106 -7.05 -6.27 -4.88
CA TRP A 106 -6.91 -5.27 -5.94
C TRP A 106 -8.00 -4.19 -5.97
N PHE A 107 -9.01 -4.27 -5.11
CA PHE A 107 -10.06 -3.26 -5.03
C PHE A 107 -9.90 -2.31 -3.85
N ARG A 108 -9.39 -2.79 -2.72
CA ARG A 108 -9.30 -1.99 -1.50
C ARG A 108 -7.95 -1.36 -1.25
N GLY A 109 -6.85 -1.94 -1.74
CA GLY A 109 -5.58 -1.33 -1.37
C GLY A 109 -4.31 -1.79 -2.07
N ASP A 110 -4.37 -2.82 -2.92
CA ASP A 110 -3.18 -3.27 -3.63
C ASP A 110 -3.27 -2.90 -5.11
N ASP A 111 -2.16 -2.47 -5.72
CA ASP A 111 -1.90 -2.24 -7.14
C ASP A 111 -2.97 -1.46 -7.94
N ARG A 112 -4.24 -1.93 -7.99
CA ARG A 112 -5.22 -1.49 -9.00
C ARG A 112 -6.18 -0.44 -8.50
N HIS A 113 -6.53 -0.50 -7.21
CA HIS A 113 -7.35 0.52 -6.58
C HIS A 113 -6.88 0.76 -5.14
N HIS A 114 -7.04 1.99 -4.69
CA HIS A 114 -6.94 2.36 -3.29
C HIS A 114 -8.30 2.87 -2.82
N ASN A 115 -8.91 2.15 -1.89
CA ASN A 115 -10.24 2.47 -1.37
C ASN A 115 -11.27 2.76 -2.48
N GLY A 116 -11.29 1.91 -3.51
CA GLY A 116 -12.19 2.01 -4.67
C GLY A 116 -11.82 3.07 -5.70
N ALA A 117 -10.76 3.84 -5.51
CA ALA A 117 -10.22 4.77 -6.50
C ALA A 117 -9.17 4.09 -7.37
N PHE A 118 -9.27 4.25 -8.69
CA PHE A 118 -8.41 3.55 -9.65
C PHE A 118 -6.99 4.12 -9.68
N THR A 119 -5.98 3.25 -9.54
CA THR A 119 -4.56 3.60 -9.64
C THR A 119 -4.14 3.75 -11.10
N LEU A 120 -4.29 4.95 -11.62
CA LEU A 120 -4.18 5.23 -13.05
C LEU A 120 -2.78 4.96 -13.59
N LEU A 121 -1.77 5.60 -13.01
CA LEU A 121 -0.40 5.57 -13.51
C LEU A 121 0.22 4.16 -13.41
N GLN A 122 -0.01 3.48 -12.28
CA GLN A 122 0.52 2.14 -12.05
C GLN A 122 -0.16 1.12 -12.96
N THR A 123 -1.49 1.12 -12.99
CA THR A 123 -2.25 0.11 -13.74
C THR A 123 -2.05 0.21 -15.23
N THR A 124 -2.06 1.41 -15.80
CA THR A 124 -1.81 1.61 -17.25
C THR A 124 -0.42 1.21 -17.68
N ASN A 125 0.58 1.30 -16.80
CA ASN A 125 1.94 0.86 -17.13
C ASN A 125 2.13 -0.65 -16.99
N PHE A 126 1.58 -1.23 -15.92
CA PHE A 126 1.96 -2.58 -15.50
C PHE A 126 1.01 -3.67 -16.02
N LEU A 127 -0.31 -3.40 -16.00
CA LEU A 127 -1.30 -4.40 -16.38
C LEU A 127 -1.11 -4.92 -17.82
N PRO A 128 -0.88 -4.07 -18.85
CA PRO A 128 -0.61 -4.54 -20.20
C PRO A 128 0.60 -5.46 -20.34
N ARG A 129 1.53 -5.42 -19.38
CA ARG A 129 2.69 -6.30 -19.37
C ARG A 129 2.37 -7.70 -18.84
N LEU A 130 1.33 -7.83 -18.05
CA LEU A 130 0.92 -9.09 -17.44
C LEU A 130 -0.03 -9.91 -18.31
N GLU A 131 -0.63 -9.31 -19.33
CA GLU A 131 -1.55 -10.01 -20.21
C GLU A 131 -0.82 -10.92 -21.21
N GLY A 132 -1.50 -11.98 -21.61
CA GLY A 132 -0.94 -12.99 -22.52
C GLY A 132 0.06 -13.95 -21.86
N ARG A 133 0.63 -14.83 -22.67
CA ARG A 133 1.52 -15.90 -22.21
C ARG A 133 2.90 -15.37 -21.78
N ASN A 134 3.44 -14.40 -22.49
CA ASN A 134 4.72 -13.78 -22.19
C ASN A 134 4.52 -12.34 -21.72
N MET A 135 5.46 -11.83 -20.94
CA MET A 135 5.41 -10.43 -20.54
C MET A 135 5.45 -9.52 -21.76
N GLY A 136 4.40 -8.71 -21.91
CA GLY A 136 4.31 -7.70 -22.95
C GLY A 136 5.07 -6.41 -22.63
N LYS A 137 4.88 -5.40 -23.47
CA LYS A 137 5.39 -4.04 -23.25
C LYS A 137 4.32 -3.21 -22.54
N GLY A 138 4.73 -2.38 -21.61
CA GLY A 138 3.84 -1.37 -21.02
C GLY A 138 3.42 -0.32 -22.05
N VAL A 139 2.27 0.30 -21.86
CA VAL A 139 1.76 1.35 -22.78
C VAL A 139 2.23 2.75 -22.42
N MET A 140 2.94 2.93 -21.31
CA MET A 140 3.42 4.24 -20.84
C MET A 140 4.22 5.01 -21.90
N HIS A 141 5.04 4.32 -22.67
CA HIS A 141 5.81 4.95 -23.76
C HIS A 141 4.94 5.49 -24.90
N GLN A 142 3.69 5.03 -25.03
CA GLN A 142 2.71 5.57 -25.98
C GLN A 142 1.99 6.79 -25.40
N ILE A 143 1.77 6.81 -24.09
CA ILE A 143 1.05 7.84 -23.35
C ILE A 143 1.97 9.01 -23.00
N VAL A 144 3.12 8.72 -22.38
CA VAL A 144 3.99 9.75 -21.80
C VAL A 144 5.06 10.18 -22.79
N LYS A 145 5.04 11.47 -23.15
CA LYS A 145 6.00 12.11 -24.07
C LYS A 145 6.71 13.29 -23.43
N ASN A 146 6.03 14.01 -22.52
CA ASN A 146 6.54 15.17 -21.83
C ASN A 146 6.72 14.89 -20.34
N ASP A 147 5.61 14.75 -19.64
CA ASP A 147 5.55 14.34 -18.24
C ASP A 147 4.21 13.64 -17.96
N VAL A 148 4.19 12.82 -16.89
CA VAL A 148 3.01 12.01 -16.58
C VAL A 148 1.78 12.85 -16.23
N TYR A 149 1.95 14.01 -15.57
CA TYR A 149 0.83 14.85 -15.19
C TYR A 149 0.15 15.47 -16.42
N THR A 150 0.93 16.16 -17.26
CA THR A 150 0.42 16.88 -18.43
C THR A 150 -0.17 15.92 -19.46
N ASP A 151 0.53 14.80 -19.71
CA ASP A 151 0.13 13.86 -20.75
C ASP A 151 -1.15 13.10 -20.34
N PHE A 152 -1.24 12.59 -19.11
CA PHE A 152 -2.48 11.96 -18.63
C PHE A 152 -3.66 12.93 -18.53
N LEU A 153 -3.39 14.20 -18.15
CA LEU A 153 -4.44 15.22 -18.13
C LEU A 153 -4.99 15.51 -19.54
N SER A 154 -4.13 15.53 -20.54
CA SER A 154 -4.49 15.81 -21.94
C SER A 154 -5.25 14.67 -22.60
N ILE A 155 -4.99 13.40 -22.21
CA ILE A 155 -5.71 12.24 -22.73
C ILE A 155 -7.18 12.27 -22.30
N GLY A 156 -7.45 12.61 -21.04
CA GLY A 156 -8.82 12.76 -20.56
C GLY A 156 -9.22 11.77 -19.47
N THR A 157 -10.03 10.78 -19.79
CA THR A 157 -10.65 9.85 -18.85
C THR A 157 -10.12 8.42 -19.05
N PHE A 158 -10.57 7.49 -18.20
CA PHE A 158 -10.32 6.06 -18.39
C PHE A 158 -10.79 5.57 -19.78
N LYS A 159 -11.96 6.01 -20.25
CA LYS A 159 -12.52 5.69 -21.58
C LYS A 159 -11.56 6.09 -22.72
N ASP A 160 -10.87 7.21 -22.58
CA ASP A 160 -9.91 7.67 -23.59
C ASP A 160 -8.63 6.84 -23.57
N ILE A 161 -8.17 6.44 -22.37
CA ILE A 161 -7.03 5.53 -22.18
C ILE A 161 -7.38 4.13 -22.72
N ASP A 162 -8.62 3.66 -22.50
CA ASP A 162 -9.09 2.38 -23.04
C ASP A 162 -8.92 2.30 -24.57
N ASN A 163 -9.09 3.40 -25.28
CA ASN A 163 -8.87 3.44 -26.72
C ASN A 163 -7.40 3.21 -27.11
N LEU A 164 -6.44 3.53 -26.24
CA LEU A 164 -5.00 3.29 -26.46
C LEU A 164 -4.58 1.86 -26.13
N VAL A 165 -5.34 1.21 -25.26
CA VAL A 165 -5.07 -0.15 -24.78
C VAL A 165 -5.80 -1.23 -25.58
N ARG A 166 -6.77 -0.86 -26.43
CA ARG A 166 -7.74 -1.76 -27.13
C ARG A 166 -7.14 -2.88 -27.99
N ASP A 167 -5.92 -2.74 -28.47
CA ASP A 167 -5.27 -3.79 -29.26
C ASP A 167 -4.71 -4.95 -28.40
N THR A 168 -4.91 -4.88 -27.11
CA THR A 168 -4.50 -5.94 -26.20
C THR A 168 -5.72 -6.81 -25.89
N THR A 169 -5.56 -8.12 -25.97
CA THR A 169 -6.56 -9.13 -25.52
C THR A 169 -6.69 -9.15 -24.00
N GLU A 170 -6.75 -7.99 -23.37
CA GLU A 170 -6.57 -7.83 -21.93
C GLU A 170 -7.83 -8.17 -21.17
N THR A 171 -7.87 -9.34 -20.62
CA THR A 171 -8.99 -9.85 -19.82
C THR A 171 -9.16 -9.05 -18.52
N MET A 172 -8.08 -8.74 -17.82
CA MET A 172 -8.18 -8.04 -16.53
C MET A 172 -8.54 -6.57 -16.71
N TRP A 173 -8.03 -5.90 -17.73
CA TRP A 173 -8.43 -4.52 -18.06
C TRP A 173 -9.94 -4.42 -18.30
N ASN A 174 -10.50 -5.37 -19.07
CA ASN A 174 -11.95 -5.45 -19.28
C ASN A 174 -12.70 -5.79 -17.99
N ASN A 175 -12.16 -6.64 -17.14
CA ASN A 175 -12.75 -6.98 -15.86
C ASN A 175 -12.83 -5.77 -14.91
N ILE A 176 -11.81 -4.90 -14.87
CA ILE A 176 -11.86 -3.65 -14.10
C ILE A 176 -13.06 -2.79 -14.51
N LYS A 177 -13.28 -2.64 -15.83
CA LYS A 177 -14.43 -1.88 -16.37
C LYS A 177 -15.77 -2.52 -16.02
N ASN A 178 -15.85 -3.84 -16.11
CA ASN A 178 -17.08 -4.58 -15.91
C ASN A 178 -17.44 -4.79 -14.43
N HIS A 179 -16.48 -4.60 -13.52
CA HIS A 179 -16.64 -4.77 -12.08
C HIS A 179 -16.26 -3.48 -11.32
N PRO A 180 -17.01 -2.37 -11.52
CA PRO A 180 -16.69 -1.06 -10.95
C PRO A 180 -16.91 -0.97 -9.43
N ASN A 181 -17.50 -1.99 -8.83
CA ASN A 181 -17.79 -2.09 -7.40
C ASN A 181 -17.17 -3.37 -6.84
N PHE A 182 -17.02 -3.44 -5.52
CA PHE A 182 -16.50 -4.63 -4.84
C PHE A 182 -17.55 -5.77 -4.83
N ASP A 183 -17.76 -6.35 -6.00
CA ASP A 183 -18.68 -7.47 -6.22
C ASP A 183 -18.00 -8.83 -6.00
N GLU A 184 -18.68 -9.92 -6.37
CA GLU A 184 -18.17 -11.28 -6.17
C GLU A 184 -16.88 -11.55 -6.95
N PHE A 185 -16.67 -10.89 -8.10
CA PHE A 185 -15.44 -11.01 -8.87
C PHE A 185 -14.19 -10.61 -8.05
N TRP A 186 -14.26 -9.52 -7.31
CA TRP A 186 -13.16 -9.06 -6.45
C TRP A 186 -13.06 -9.87 -5.16
N LYS A 187 -14.22 -10.21 -4.54
CA LYS A 187 -14.27 -10.98 -3.29
C LYS A 187 -13.62 -12.36 -3.43
N GLU A 188 -13.84 -13.03 -4.55
CA GLU A 188 -13.22 -14.33 -4.82
C GLU A 188 -11.70 -14.25 -4.97
N ARG A 189 -11.18 -13.11 -5.43
CA ARG A 189 -9.75 -12.84 -5.66
C ARG A 189 -9.01 -12.30 -4.45
N ASP A 190 -9.70 -12.07 -3.36
CA ASP A 190 -9.07 -11.66 -2.10
C ASP A 190 -8.31 -12.84 -1.47
N ALA A 191 -6.99 -12.81 -1.59
CA ALA A 191 -6.11 -13.88 -1.11
C ALA A 191 -6.20 -14.12 0.41
N ARG A 192 -6.61 -13.10 1.18
CA ARG A 192 -6.75 -13.20 2.63
C ARG A 192 -7.86 -14.16 3.05
N THR A 193 -8.81 -14.45 2.18
CA THR A 193 -9.90 -15.40 2.45
C THR A 193 -9.47 -16.86 2.42
N SER A 194 -8.20 -17.15 2.16
CA SER A 194 -7.63 -18.50 2.02
C SER A 194 -6.66 -18.90 3.14
N CYS A 195 -6.56 -18.09 4.19
CA CYS A 195 -5.54 -18.23 5.24
C CYS A 195 -5.94 -19.17 6.41
N TYR A 196 -6.75 -20.19 6.16
CA TYR A 196 -7.24 -21.09 7.20
C TYR A 196 -6.32 -22.29 7.43
N ASN A 197 -6.03 -22.59 8.71
CA ASN A 197 -5.30 -23.79 9.15
C ASN A 197 -3.94 -23.95 8.44
N LEU A 198 -3.23 -22.87 8.22
CA LEU A 198 -1.91 -22.88 7.61
C LEU A 198 -0.92 -23.64 8.49
N LYS A 199 -0.11 -24.50 7.88
CA LYS A 199 0.84 -25.39 8.58
C LYS A 199 2.29 -24.91 8.54
N PRO A 200 2.79 -24.29 7.43
CA PRO A 200 4.16 -23.79 7.40
C PRO A 200 4.33 -22.57 8.32
N ALA A 201 5.56 -22.33 8.75
CA ALA A 201 5.90 -21.05 9.36
C ALA A 201 5.81 -19.93 8.31
N ILE A 202 5.31 -18.75 8.69
CA ILE A 202 5.07 -17.65 7.74
C ILE A 202 5.78 -16.39 8.20
N LEU A 203 6.59 -15.79 7.29
CA LEU A 203 7.21 -14.49 7.46
C LEU A 203 6.63 -13.51 6.44
N VAL A 204 5.70 -12.66 6.90
CA VAL A 204 5.16 -11.56 6.09
C VAL A 204 6.13 -10.39 6.13
N VAL A 205 6.43 -9.82 4.95
CA VAL A 205 7.36 -8.68 4.82
C VAL A 205 6.69 -7.56 4.05
N GLY A 206 6.93 -6.31 4.48
CA GLY A 206 6.43 -5.14 3.78
C GLY A 206 7.30 -3.91 3.96
N GLY A 207 7.04 -2.90 3.16
CA GLY A 207 7.68 -1.59 3.23
C GLY A 207 6.73 -0.51 3.73
N LEU A 208 7.20 0.32 4.68
CA LEU A 208 6.41 1.45 5.20
C LEU A 208 6.07 2.48 4.11
N TYR A 209 6.89 2.57 3.08
CA TYR A 209 6.75 3.50 1.95
C TYR A 209 6.52 2.76 0.63
N ASP A 210 6.00 1.53 0.73
CA ASP A 210 5.56 0.77 -0.44
C ASP A 210 4.29 1.40 -1.00
N SER A 211 4.34 1.77 -2.26
CA SER A 211 3.26 2.44 -2.98
C SER A 211 2.40 1.48 -3.82
N GLU A 212 2.65 0.18 -3.71
CA GLU A 212 1.96 -0.86 -4.47
C GLU A 212 1.16 -1.78 -3.54
N ASP A 213 1.86 -2.50 -2.65
CA ASP A 213 1.25 -3.58 -1.87
C ASP A 213 1.50 -3.44 -0.35
N CYS A 214 1.56 -2.20 0.15
CA CYS A 214 1.64 -1.93 1.59
C CYS A 214 0.41 -2.47 2.34
N TYR A 215 -0.78 -2.28 1.75
CA TYR A 215 -2.05 -2.80 2.26
C TYR A 215 -2.03 -4.31 2.43
N GLY A 216 -1.58 -5.03 1.39
CA GLY A 216 -1.56 -6.48 1.35
C GLY A 216 -0.74 -7.08 2.48
N ALA A 217 0.45 -6.58 2.71
CA ALA A 217 1.33 -7.10 3.75
C ALA A 217 0.73 -6.95 5.16
N TRP A 218 0.22 -5.76 5.53
CA TRP A 218 -0.44 -5.54 6.82
C TRP A 218 -1.67 -6.42 7.02
N ASN A 219 -2.53 -6.47 6.01
CA ASN A 219 -3.82 -7.15 6.12
C ASN A 219 -3.71 -8.67 5.97
N LEU A 220 -2.70 -9.17 5.25
CA LEU A 220 -2.39 -10.60 5.24
C LEU A 220 -1.95 -11.08 6.63
N TYR A 221 -1.04 -10.35 7.30
CA TYR A 221 -0.64 -10.70 8.66
C TYR A 221 -1.85 -10.76 9.60
N LYS A 222 -2.74 -9.75 9.56
CA LYS A 222 -3.96 -9.72 10.37
C LYS A 222 -4.89 -10.92 10.07
N ALA A 223 -5.08 -11.23 8.78
CA ALA A 223 -5.91 -12.35 8.35
C ALA A 223 -5.34 -13.71 8.80
N ILE A 224 -4.03 -13.93 8.69
CA ILE A 224 -3.39 -15.17 9.15
C ILE A 224 -3.50 -15.29 10.67
N LYS A 225 -3.26 -14.22 11.41
CA LYS A 225 -3.38 -14.20 12.87
C LYS A 225 -4.78 -14.62 13.34
N GLU A 226 -5.82 -14.17 12.63
CA GLU A 226 -7.21 -14.51 12.94
C GLU A 226 -7.59 -15.93 12.52
N GLN A 227 -7.24 -16.32 11.27
CA GLN A 227 -7.72 -17.55 10.65
C GLN A 227 -6.83 -18.77 10.96
N SER A 228 -5.60 -18.54 11.38
CA SER A 228 -4.59 -19.59 11.67
C SER A 228 -3.78 -19.26 12.93
N PRO A 229 -4.43 -19.15 14.10
CA PRO A 229 -3.78 -18.69 15.34
C PRO A 229 -2.64 -19.59 15.82
N GLU A 230 -2.62 -20.87 15.40
CA GLU A 230 -1.58 -21.84 15.76
C GLU A 230 -0.34 -21.77 14.84
N THR A 231 -0.37 -20.93 13.80
CA THR A 231 0.74 -20.81 12.84
C THR A 231 1.91 -20.04 13.46
N ASP A 232 3.13 -20.50 13.22
CA ASP A 232 4.34 -19.72 13.52
C ASP A 232 4.39 -18.51 12.59
N LEU A 233 3.78 -17.42 13.02
CA LEU A 233 3.59 -16.20 12.23
C LEU A 233 4.60 -15.12 12.66
N TYR A 234 5.28 -14.54 11.66
CA TYR A 234 6.25 -13.48 11.80
C TYR A 234 5.90 -12.31 10.88
N LEU A 235 6.25 -11.10 11.28
CA LEU A 235 6.03 -9.87 10.53
C LEU A 235 7.29 -8.99 10.55
N THR A 236 7.62 -8.44 9.38
CA THR A 236 8.70 -7.45 9.28
C THR A 236 8.30 -6.30 8.38
N PHE A 237 8.44 -5.06 8.88
CA PHE A 237 8.30 -3.86 8.08
C PHE A 237 9.51 -2.95 8.26
N GLY A 238 10.14 -2.60 7.14
CA GLY A 238 11.23 -1.63 7.11
C GLY A 238 10.83 -0.34 6.36
N PRO A 239 11.72 0.67 6.34
CA PRO A 239 11.43 1.95 5.70
C PRO A 239 11.65 1.88 4.19
N TRP A 240 11.06 0.90 3.54
CA TRP A 240 11.32 0.53 2.16
C TRP A 240 10.21 0.97 1.22
N TRP A 241 10.58 1.29 -0.02
CA TRP A 241 9.67 1.23 -1.15
C TRP A 241 9.61 -0.21 -1.69
N HIS A 242 8.71 -0.49 -2.62
CA HIS A 242 8.40 -1.82 -3.13
C HIS A 242 9.63 -2.64 -3.53
N GLY A 243 9.92 -3.74 -2.82
CA GLY A 243 11.05 -4.64 -3.08
C GLY A 243 12.43 -4.12 -2.64
N ALA A 244 12.53 -2.96 -1.96
CA ALA A 244 13.82 -2.36 -1.60
C ALA A 244 14.64 -3.18 -0.60
N TRP A 245 14.02 -4.04 0.20
CA TRP A 245 14.71 -4.94 1.14
C TRP A 245 15.61 -5.97 0.47
N THR A 246 15.49 -6.17 -0.83
CA THR A 246 16.43 -7.02 -1.60
C THR A 246 17.72 -6.30 -1.99
N ARG A 247 17.85 -5.00 -1.71
CA ARG A 247 19.02 -4.18 -2.04
C ARG A 247 19.96 -4.07 -0.85
N HIS A 248 21.19 -4.47 -1.03
CA HIS A 248 22.16 -4.68 0.07
C HIS A 248 22.53 -3.42 0.90
N SER A 249 22.29 -2.22 0.42
CA SER A 249 22.73 -0.99 1.10
C SER A 249 21.63 0.07 1.15
N PHE A 250 20.46 -0.29 1.62
CA PHE A 250 19.33 0.62 1.67
C PHE A 250 19.37 1.47 2.95
N GLN A 251 19.61 2.78 2.81
CA GLN A 251 19.80 3.72 3.91
C GLN A 251 18.95 4.98 3.81
N SER A 252 18.27 5.20 2.66
CA SER A 252 17.48 6.42 2.42
C SER A 252 16.45 6.23 1.33
N ILE A 253 15.40 7.05 1.35
CA ILE A 253 14.50 7.30 0.23
C ILE A 253 14.49 8.80 -0.03
N GLY A 254 14.75 9.20 -1.27
CA GLY A 254 14.86 10.62 -1.61
C GLY A 254 15.83 11.35 -0.67
N ASN A 255 15.32 12.37 0.01
CA ASN A 255 16.09 13.17 0.95
C ASN A 255 16.01 12.72 2.41
N VAL A 256 15.30 11.63 2.71
CA VAL A 256 15.13 11.12 4.07
C VAL A 256 16.13 10.00 4.34
N TYR A 257 16.94 10.18 5.38
CA TYR A 257 18.00 9.25 5.79
C TYR A 257 17.57 8.40 6.99
N PHE A 258 17.81 7.08 6.92
CA PHE A 258 17.42 6.10 7.94
C PHE A 258 18.59 5.54 8.77
N GLY A 259 19.78 6.08 8.60
CA GLY A 259 20.94 5.65 9.38
C GLY A 259 21.66 4.44 8.78
N LYS A 260 21.50 3.27 9.37
CA LYS A 260 22.18 2.04 8.95
C LYS A 260 21.47 1.38 7.76
N SER A 261 22.15 0.43 7.10
CA SER A 261 21.51 -0.40 6.07
C SER A 261 20.39 -1.25 6.66
N THR A 262 19.15 -0.87 6.39
CA THR A 262 17.97 -1.56 6.90
C THR A 262 17.70 -2.87 6.19
N SER A 263 18.06 -2.97 4.91
CA SER A 263 17.93 -4.20 4.12
C SER A 263 18.96 -5.25 4.51
N ALA A 264 20.21 -4.86 4.80
CA ALA A 264 21.21 -5.80 5.29
C ALA A 264 20.79 -6.40 6.64
N TYR A 265 20.30 -5.56 7.57
CA TYR A 265 19.76 -6.04 8.83
C TYR A 265 18.63 -7.07 8.62
N TYR A 266 17.69 -6.78 7.74
CA TYR A 266 16.60 -7.71 7.42
C TYR A 266 17.12 -9.04 6.86
N MET A 267 18.03 -8.98 5.88
CA MET A 267 18.55 -10.20 5.25
C MET A 267 19.34 -11.07 6.23
N ASP A 268 20.21 -10.46 7.03
CA ASP A 268 21.15 -11.19 7.87
C ASP A 268 20.56 -11.59 9.23
N GLU A 269 19.71 -10.75 9.83
CA GLU A 269 19.19 -10.97 11.19
C GLU A 269 17.75 -11.54 11.21
N ILE A 270 17.01 -11.48 10.09
CA ILE A 270 15.60 -11.91 10.06
C ILE A 270 15.36 -12.98 9.01
N GLN A 271 15.54 -12.66 7.71
CA GLN A 271 15.18 -13.58 6.63
C GLN A 271 16.02 -14.85 6.63
N TYR A 272 17.34 -14.71 6.72
CA TYR A 272 18.21 -15.88 6.69
C TYR A 272 18.06 -16.76 7.95
N PRO A 273 18.04 -16.25 9.18
CA PRO A 273 17.76 -17.06 10.36
C PRO A 273 16.42 -17.77 10.32
N PHE A 274 15.36 -17.13 9.75
CA PHE A 274 14.06 -17.77 9.57
C PHE A 274 14.15 -19.00 8.66
N PHE A 275 14.68 -18.87 7.45
CA PHE A 275 14.79 -19.99 6.53
C PHE A 275 15.76 -21.06 7.04
N ARG A 276 16.88 -20.68 7.63
CA ARG A 276 17.86 -21.62 8.20
C ARG A 276 17.22 -22.52 9.25
N TYR A 277 16.49 -21.95 10.18
CA TYR A 277 15.82 -22.73 11.21
C TYR A 277 14.78 -23.70 10.64
N PHE A 278 13.88 -23.19 9.78
CA PHE A 278 12.77 -24.00 9.29
C PHE A 278 13.15 -24.96 8.16
N LEU A 279 14.19 -24.69 7.37
CA LEU A 279 14.59 -25.54 6.24
C LEU A 279 15.79 -26.42 6.54
N GLU A 280 16.79 -25.92 7.26
CA GLU A 280 17.98 -26.71 7.59
C GLU A 280 17.84 -27.43 8.94
N GLY A 281 16.99 -26.91 9.82
CA GLY A 281 16.88 -27.38 11.21
C GLY A 281 18.05 -26.91 12.08
N GLU A 282 18.76 -25.86 11.65
CA GLU A 282 19.91 -25.29 12.30
C GLU A 282 19.64 -23.90 12.88
N GLY A 283 20.43 -23.52 13.90
CA GLY A 283 20.27 -22.24 14.58
C GLY A 283 19.17 -22.26 15.62
N GLU A 284 18.84 -21.09 16.14
CA GLU A 284 17.75 -20.90 17.12
C GLU A 284 16.45 -20.53 16.40
N LYS A 285 15.30 -20.98 16.95
CA LYS A 285 14.00 -20.52 16.48
C LYS A 285 13.91 -19.00 16.62
N PRO A 286 13.52 -18.24 15.57
CA PRO A 286 13.39 -16.80 15.67
C PRO A 286 12.48 -16.41 16.85
N LYS A 287 13.00 -15.62 17.78
CA LYS A 287 12.30 -15.23 19.03
C LYS A 287 11.35 -14.05 18.80
N ASN A 288 11.79 -13.08 17.99
CA ASN A 288 11.03 -11.86 17.72
C ASN A 288 9.97 -12.14 16.64
N ARG A 289 8.71 -12.16 17.05
CA ARG A 289 7.58 -12.41 16.14
C ARG A 289 7.35 -11.23 15.18
N VAL A 290 7.56 -10.01 15.65
CA VAL A 290 7.31 -8.80 14.89
C VAL A 290 8.53 -7.90 14.98
N ASN A 291 9.05 -7.45 13.83
CA ASN A 291 10.19 -6.56 13.69
C ASN A 291 9.78 -5.36 12.85
N ILE A 292 9.65 -4.19 13.45
CA ILE A 292 9.21 -2.97 12.79
C ILE A 292 10.26 -1.88 12.92
N PHE A 293 10.59 -1.25 11.77
CA PHE A 293 11.44 -0.07 11.76
C PHE A 293 10.61 1.18 12.02
N TYR A 294 11.06 2.02 12.94
CA TYR A 294 10.44 3.31 13.25
C TYR A 294 11.20 4.43 12.56
N SER A 295 10.60 5.04 11.54
CA SER A 295 11.16 6.25 10.94
C SER A 295 11.07 7.44 11.92
N GLY A 296 11.92 8.44 11.74
CA GLY A 296 12.13 9.51 12.71
C GLY A 296 13.18 9.15 13.76
N GLU A 297 12.91 8.20 14.64
CA GLU A 297 13.93 7.64 15.56
C GLU A 297 14.98 6.79 14.82
N ASN A 298 14.59 6.22 13.66
CA ASN A 298 15.43 5.36 12.83
C ASN A 298 15.96 4.11 13.55
N GLU A 299 15.06 3.43 14.25
CA GLU A 299 15.37 2.25 15.06
C GLU A 299 14.44 1.08 14.77
N TRP A 300 14.96 -0.14 14.87
CA TRP A 300 14.17 -1.36 14.87
C TRP A 300 13.59 -1.62 16.26
N LYS A 301 12.27 -1.90 16.32
CA LYS A 301 11.60 -2.33 17.54
C LYS A 301 10.94 -3.69 17.31
N THR A 302 10.90 -4.49 18.38
CA THR A 302 10.38 -5.86 18.34
C THR A 302 9.17 -6.00 19.25
N TYR A 303 8.20 -6.81 18.82
CA TYR A 303 6.96 -7.06 19.53
C TYR A 303 6.56 -8.54 19.41
N GLU A 304 5.72 -8.99 20.34
CA GLU A 304 5.08 -10.31 20.24
C GLU A 304 3.98 -10.33 19.18
N GLU A 305 3.30 -9.21 19.00
CA GLU A 305 2.19 -9.06 18.05
C GLU A 305 2.06 -7.61 17.57
N TRP A 306 1.34 -7.43 16.45
CA TRP A 306 1.02 -6.12 15.90
C TRP A 306 -0.51 -5.94 15.73
N PRO A 307 -1.10 -4.75 15.97
CA PRO A 307 -0.44 -3.56 16.54
C PRO A 307 0.08 -3.81 17.96
N ALA A 308 1.06 -2.99 18.39
CA ALA A 308 1.63 -3.10 19.74
C ALA A 308 0.55 -2.91 20.82
N LYS A 309 0.61 -3.69 21.91
CA LYS A 309 -0.37 -3.60 23.02
C LYS A 309 -0.40 -2.23 23.71
N GLU A 310 0.71 -1.51 23.66
CA GLU A 310 0.86 -0.17 24.23
C GLU A 310 0.22 0.93 23.36
N MET A 311 -0.25 0.59 22.15
CA MET A 311 -0.92 1.52 21.24
C MET A 311 -2.30 1.89 21.77
N VAL A 312 -2.57 3.19 21.80
CA VAL A 312 -3.87 3.74 22.21
C VAL A 312 -4.39 4.68 21.12
N PRO A 313 -5.52 4.36 20.48
CA PRO A 313 -6.16 5.29 19.56
C PRO A 313 -6.50 6.60 20.26
N THR A 314 -5.92 7.69 19.82
CA THR A 314 -6.06 9.00 20.47
C THR A 314 -6.60 10.01 19.46
N PRO A 315 -7.75 10.68 19.74
CA PRO A 315 -8.33 11.63 18.81
C PRO A 315 -7.49 12.91 18.70
N TYR A 316 -7.25 13.31 17.46
CA TYR A 316 -6.66 14.60 17.10
C TYR A 316 -7.65 15.33 16.20
N TYR A 317 -8.18 16.44 16.69
CA TYR A 317 -9.20 17.27 16.03
C TYR A 317 -8.53 18.41 15.26
N ILE A 318 -9.12 18.77 14.13
CA ILE A 318 -8.77 19.99 13.39
C ILE A 318 -9.63 21.15 13.89
N HIS A 319 -9.09 22.38 13.81
CA HIS A 319 -9.73 23.59 14.33
C HIS A 319 -9.77 24.74 13.32
N ALA A 320 -10.64 25.71 13.56
CA ALA A 320 -10.88 26.87 12.69
C ALA A 320 -9.64 27.75 12.48
N ASP A 321 -8.74 27.79 13.44
CA ASP A 321 -7.49 28.55 13.40
C ASP A 321 -6.35 27.81 12.66
N GLY A 322 -6.63 26.64 12.06
CA GLY A 322 -5.64 25.81 11.40
C GLY A 322 -4.82 24.92 12.35
N SER A 323 -5.17 24.89 13.63
CA SER A 323 -4.48 24.04 14.60
C SER A 323 -5.02 22.61 14.62
N VAL A 324 -4.19 21.71 15.17
CA VAL A 324 -4.55 20.32 15.48
C VAL A 324 -4.30 20.06 16.96
N SER A 325 -5.28 19.51 17.66
CA SER A 325 -5.13 19.17 19.08
C SER A 325 -5.99 18.01 19.51
N THR A 326 -5.80 17.53 20.73
CA THR A 326 -6.64 16.47 21.34
C THR A 326 -7.94 17.01 21.94
N GLN A 327 -8.16 18.33 21.94
CA GLN A 327 -9.37 18.95 22.44
C GLN A 327 -10.43 18.98 21.33
N ALA A 328 -11.65 18.59 21.63
CA ALA A 328 -12.75 18.70 20.68
C ALA A 328 -13.10 20.18 20.42
N PRO A 329 -13.48 20.56 19.17
CA PRO A 329 -13.90 21.91 18.84
C PRO A 329 -15.19 22.28 19.60
N LYS A 330 -15.33 23.58 19.88
CA LYS A 330 -16.45 24.14 20.66
C LYS A 330 -17.37 25.02 19.82
N GLU A 331 -16.98 25.36 18.64
CA GLU A 331 -17.72 26.21 17.70
C GLU A 331 -19.04 25.53 17.31
N GLU A 332 -20.13 26.28 17.29
CA GLU A 332 -21.44 25.76 16.86
C GLU A 332 -21.53 25.60 15.34
N LYS A 333 -20.86 26.50 14.59
CA LYS A 333 -20.79 26.46 13.12
C LYS A 333 -19.40 26.82 12.68
N SER A 334 -18.67 25.85 12.13
CA SER A 334 -17.30 26.05 11.68
C SER A 334 -16.89 25.01 10.65
N TYR A 335 -16.37 25.48 9.52
CA TYR A 335 -15.79 24.64 8.47
C TYR A 335 -14.70 25.37 7.70
N THR A 336 -13.83 24.63 7.06
CA THR A 336 -12.90 25.12 6.05
C THR A 336 -13.38 24.65 4.69
N GLU A 337 -13.42 25.53 3.70
CA GLU A 337 -13.90 25.24 2.35
C GLU A 337 -12.78 25.36 1.33
N TYR A 338 -12.78 24.50 0.33
CA TYR A 338 -11.92 24.58 -0.83
C TYR A 338 -12.64 24.12 -2.09
N VAL A 339 -12.14 24.55 -3.25
CA VAL A 339 -12.69 24.17 -4.55
C VAL A 339 -11.85 23.04 -5.14
N SER A 340 -12.46 21.88 -5.33
CA SER A 340 -11.86 20.79 -6.09
C SER A 340 -12.03 21.03 -7.58
N ASP A 341 -10.92 21.25 -8.30
CA ASP A 341 -10.90 21.56 -9.75
C ASP A 341 -10.25 20.44 -10.56
N MET A 342 -11.06 19.65 -11.28
CA MET A 342 -10.58 18.52 -12.09
C MET A 342 -9.87 18.95 -13.38
N SER A 343 -9.85 20.25 -13.72
CA SER A 343 -9.00 20.76 -14.79
C SER A 343 -7.53 20.96 -14.35
N ARG A 344 -7.29 21.01 -13.04
CA ARG A 344 -5.96 21.19 -12.43
C ARG A 344 -5.84 20.37 -11.15
N PRO A 345 -6.01 19.04 -11.22
CA PRO A 345 -5.96 18.18 -10.04
C PRO A 345 -4.62 18.34 -9.30
N VAL A 346 -4.62 18.08 -8.00
CA VAL A 346 -3.38 18.15 -7.20
C VAL A 346 -2.41 17.07 -7.69
N PRO A 347 -1.19 17.44 -8.10
CA PRO A 347 -0.19 16.47 -8.54
C PRO A 347 0.31 15.62 -7.36
N TYR A 348 0.83 14.45 -7.65
CA TYR A 348 1.38 13.55 -6.63
C TYR A 348 2.84 13.88 -6.25
N THR A 349 3.55 14.61 -7.10
CA THR A 349 4.95 15.03 -6.90
C THR A 349 5.16 16.45 -7.39
N ALA A 350 6.19 17.11 -6.88
CA ALA A 350 6.53 18.50 -7.21
C ALA A 350 7.11 18.67 -8.62
N ASN A 351 7.87 17.69 -9.09
CA ASN A 351 8.68 17.80 -10.30
C ASN A 351 8.06 17.05 -11.47
N PRO A 352 8.15 17.58 -12.71
CA PRO A 352 7.82 16.83 -13.91
C PRO A 352 8.62 15.53 -13.99
N THR A 353 7.97 14.44 -14.36
CA THR A 353 8.59 13.12 -14.49
C THR A 353 7.90 12.31 -15.58
N THR A 354 8.63 11.42 -16.23
CA THR A 354 8.11 10.50 -17.25
C THR A 354 7.77 9.10 -16.71
N TYR A 355 7.91 8.92 -15.41
CA TYR A 355 7.64 7.65 -14.72
C TYR A 355 7.11 7.92 -13.31
N ARG A 356 6.58 6.90 -12.64
CA ARG A 356 6.22 6.97 -11.24
C ARG A 356 7.50 6.98 -10.39
N THR A 357 7.69 8.04 -9.63
CA THR A 357 8.84 8.14 -8.71
C THR A 357 8.69 7.12 -7.57
N LEU A 358 9.80 6.67 -7.00
CA LEU A 358 9.80 5.71 -5.88
C LEU A 358 9.69 6.41 -4.52
N GLU A 359 10.10 7.67 -4.46
CA GLU A 359 10.20 8.49 -3.26
C GLU A 359 8.92 9.23 -2.90
N TYR A 360 7.90 9.27 -3.76
CA TYR A 360 6.73 10.13 -3.55
C TYR A 360 5.93 9.83 -2.27
N MET A 361 6.05 8.61 -1.75
CA MET A 361 5.38 8.21 -0.49
C MET A 361 6.03 8.82 0.78
N ILE A 362 7.16 9.50 0.64
CA ILE A 362 7.89 10.13 1.73
C ILE A 362 8.34 11.56 1.38
N ASP A 363 8.06 12.01 0.16
CA ASP A 363 8.59 13.24 -0.39
C ASP A 363 7.99 14.50 0.24
N ASP A 364 8.66 15.62 0.03
CA ASP A 364 8.30 16.94 0.53
C ASP A 364 6.94 17.42 0.02
N GLN A 365 6.01 17.71 0.90
CA GLN A 365 4.64 18.10 0.56
C GLN A 365 4.44 19.62 0.47
N ARG A 366 5.50 20.44 0.56
CA ARG A 366 5.39 21.91 0.46
C ARG A 366 4.77 22.39 -0.84
N PHE A 367 4.98 21.65 -1.95
CA PHE A 367 4.36 21.98 -3.24
C PHE A 367 2.83 21.91 -3.19
N ALA A 368 2.28 20.92 -2.49
CA ALA A 368 0.84 20.76 -2.32
C ALA A 368 0.28 21.76 -1.30
N THR A 369 0.95 21.93 -0.15
CA THR A 369 0.54 22.86 0.91
C THR A 369 0.36 24.29 0.42
N SER A 370 1.10 24.71 -0.61
CA SER A 370 1.00 26.08 -1.18
C SER A 370 -0.22 26.29 -2.10
N ARG A 371 -1.01 25.26 -2.37
CA ARG A 371 -2.16 25.32 -3.28
C ARG A 371 -3.44 25.73 -2.56
N PRO A 372 -4.33 26.51 -3.21
CA PRO A 372 -5.61 26.92 -2.61
C PRO A 372 -6.66 25.79 -2.53
N ASP A 373 -6.45 24.67 -3.26
CA ASP A 373 -7.29 23.47 -3.26
C ASP A 373 -6.76 22.36 -2.32
N VAL A 374 -5.84 22.74 -1.42
CA VAL A 374 -5.28 21.89 -0.38
C VAL A 374 -5.39 22.61 0.96
N ILE A 375 -6.02 21.99 1.93
CA ILE A 375 -6.15 22.56 3.28
C ILE A 375 -5.24 21.82 4.25
N THR A 376 -4.66 22.56 5.19
CA THR A 376 -3.69 22.03 6.16
C THR A 376 -4.01 22.49 7.57
N PHE A 377 -3.78 21.58 8.50
CA PHE A 377 -3.92 21.82 9.93
C PHE A 377 -2.69 21.25 10.62
N MET A 378 -2.10 21.93 11.60
CA MET A 378 -0.91 21.40 12.27
C MET A 378 -0.84 21.75 13.76
N THR A 379 -0.08 20.92 14.48
CA THR A 379 0.18 21.17 15.91
C THR A 379 1.16 22.31 16.09
N GLU A 380 1.27 22.84 17.31
CA GLU A 380 2.46 23.56 17.75
C GLU A 380 3.70 22.64 17.69
N PRO A 381 4.91 23.21 17.68
CA PRO A 381 6.11 22.37 17.78
C PRO A 381 6.04 21.43 18.97
N LEU A 382 6.25 20.14 18.72
CA LEU A 382 6.19 19.11 19.74
C LEU A 382 7.30 19.32 20.78
N LYS A 383 6.95 19.24 22.04
CA LYS A 383 7.92 19.29 23.15
C LYS A 383 8.61 17.96 23.38
N ASP A 384 7.86 16.88 23.21
CA ASP A 384 8.29 15.52 23.40
C ASP A 384 8.07 14.70 22.14
N THR A 385 8.79 13.59 22.00
CA THR A 385 8.59 12.64 20.90
C THR A 385 7.18 12.09 20.92
N LEU A 386 6.49 12.18 19.78
CA LEU A 386 5.18 11.58 19.53
C LEU A 386 5.34 10.38 18.60
N THR A 387 5.11 9.18 19.11
CA THR A 387 5.30 7.93 18.37
C THR A 387 3.97 7.33 17.97
N LEU A 388 3.80 7.06 16.67
CA LEU A 388 2.65 6.36 16.08
C LEU A 388 3.04 4.92 15.74
N ALA A 389 2.16 3.96 16.07
CA ALA A 389 2.40 2.54 15.79
C ALA A 389 1.08 1.78 15.56
N GLY A 390 0.62 1.71 14.33
CA GLY A 390 -0.62 1.04 13.96
C GLY A 390 -1.43 1.81 12.91
N PRO A 391 -2.69 1.43 12.67
CA PRO A 391 -3.56 2.10 11.71
C PRO A 391 -3.98 3.48 12.19
N ILE A 392 -4.11 4.42 11.24
CA ILE A 392 -4.69 5.74 11.48
C ILE A 392 -6.13 5.72 10.98
N GLU A 393 -7.11 6.00 11.85
CA GLU A 393 -8.51 6.11 11.44
C GLU A 393 -8.84 7.56 11.13
N VAL A 394 -9.46 7.79 9.99
CA VAL A 394 -9.92 9.10 9.51
C VAL A 394 -11.43 9.19 9.68
N GLU A 395 -11.89 10.20 10.39
CA GLU A 395 -13.31 10.54 10.55
C GLU A 395 -13.54 11.96 10.03
N LEU A 396 -13.87 12.07 8.74
CA LEU A 396 -14.20 13.35 8.12
C LEU A 396 -15.69 13.64 8.24
N MET A 397 -16.00 14.87 8.64
CA MET A 397 -17.34 15.45 8.53
C MET A 397 -17.31 16.45 7.37
N THR A 398 -18.00 16.13 6.27
CA THR A 398 -17.89 16.89 5.02
C THR A 398 -19.25 17.20 4.40
N ALA A 399 -19.35 18.26 3.62
CA ALA A 399 -20.41 18.49 2.67
C ALA A 399 -19.81 18.88 1.33
N ILE A 400 -20.44 18.44 0.26
CA ILE A 400 -19.99 18.71 -1.12
C ILE A 400 -21.12 19.32 -1.93
N SER A 401 -20.80 20.16 -2.92
CA SER A 401 -21.81 20.79 -3.76
C SER A 401 -22.32 19.90 -4.91
N SER A 402 -21.80 18.69 -5.06
CA SER A 402 -22.19 17.73 -6.09
C SER A 402 -22.54 16.35 -5.49
N THR A 403 -22.42 15.26 -6.25
CA THR A 403 -22.93 13.94 -5.86
C THR A 403 -21.84 12.87 -5.64
N ASP A 404 -20.57 13.18 -5.90
CA ASP A 404 -19.42 12.34 -5.58
C ASP A 404 -18.15 13.17 -5.38
N ALA A 405 -17.22 12.67 -4.59
CA ALA A 405 -15.91 13.28 -4.36
C ALA A 405 -14.90 12.25 -3.88
N ASP A 406 -13.62 12.52 -4.09
CA ASP A 406 -12.52 11.80 -3.45
C ASP A 406 -11.94 12.62 -2.31
N PHE A 407 -11.46 11.94 -1.28
CA PHE A 407 -10.83 12.54 -0.10
C PHE A 407 -9.46 11.92 0.12
N MET A 408 -8.42 12.70 -0.11
CA MET A 408 -7.04 12.35 0.18
C MET A 408 -6.64 13.00 1.50
N VAL A 409 -6.32 12.21 2.50
CA VAL A 409 -5.78 12.68 3.78
C VAL A 409 -4.33 12.22 3.92
N LYS A 410 -3.47 13.15 4.31
CA LYS A 410 -2.05 12.88 4.58
C LYS A 410 -1.71 13.28 6.01
N VAL A 411 -0.94 12.44 6.67
CA VAL A 411 -0.23 12.74 7.91
C VAL A 411 1.22 13.03 7.54
N ILE A 412 1.69 14.20 7.96
CA ILE A 412 2.98 14.77 7.54
C ILE A 412 3.79 15.15 8.76
N ASP A 413 5.06 14.80 8.77
CA ASP A 413 6.06 15.27 9.73
C ASP A 413 6.73 16.55 9.19
N VAL A 414 6.44 17.67 9.82
CA VAL A 414 7.03 18.97 9.47
C VAL A 414 8.29 19.20 10.30
N TYR A 415 9.42 19.23 9.62
CA TYR A 415 10.73 19.44 10.23
C TYR A 415 10.87 20.86 10.77
N PRO A 416 11.73 21.08 11.79
CA PRO A 416 12.00 22.42 12.32
C PRO A 416 12.45 23.42 11.25
N GLU A 417 12.14 24.72 11.46
CA GLU A 417 12.55 25.80 10.55
C GLU A 417 14.09 25.90 10.39
N ARG A 418 14.84 25.40 11.35
CA ARG A 418 16.30 25.31 11.31
C ARG A 418 16.71 23.86 11.49
N PHE A 419 16.74 23.14 10.40
CA PHE A 419 17.17 21.73 10.35
C PHE A 419 18.16 21.52 9.20
N GLU A 420 19.29 20.93 9.53
CA GLU A 420 20.27 20.48 8.54
C GLU A 420 20.84 19.12 8.97
N TYR A 421 20.97 18.22 8.03
CA TYR A 421 21.75 17.01 8.24
C TYR A 421 23.23 17.36 8.44
N PRO A 422 23.96 16.62 9.29
CA PRO A 422 25.42 16.65 9.33
C PRO A 422 26.04 16.47 7.95
N GLN A 423 27.23 17.04 7.74
CA GLN A 423 27.90 17.02 6.43
C GLN A 423 28.12 15.60 5.89
N GLU A 424 28.39 14.64 6.76
CA GLU A 424 28.61 13.23 6.44
C GLU A 424 27.34 12.61 5.83
N ILE A 425 26.16 12.90 6.38
CA ILE A 425 24.88 12.42 5.88
C ILE A 425 24.56 13.07 4.53
N ARG A 426 24.77 14.38 4.39
CA ARG A 426 24.57 15.09 3.12
C ARG A 426 25.41 14.51 1.99
N LYS A 427 26.66 14.13 2.28
CA LYS A 427 27.54 13.46 1.30
C LYS A 427 27.01 12.06 0.92
N GLN A 428 26.45 11.30 1.85
CA GLN A 428 25.87 9.99 1.59
C GLN A 428 24.61 10.10 0.73
N LEU A 429 23.74 11.06 1.04
CA LEU A 429 22.53 11.34 0.26
C LEU A 429 22.84 11.91 -1.13
N LYS A 430 24.04 12.44 -1.36
CA LYS A 430 24.42 13.18 -2.59
C LYS A 430 23.41 14.30 -2.91
N SER A 431 22.85 14.91 -1.88
CA SER A 431 21.82 15.92 -1.98
C SER A 431 22.16 17.15 -1.15
N ASN A 432 21.85 18.31 -1.72
CA ASN A 432 21.87 19.62 -1.04
C ASN A 432 20.45 20.16 -0.84
N TYR A 433 19.45 19.28 -0.83
CA TYR A 433 18.06 19.69 -0.66
C TYR A 433 17.85 20.36 0.70
N PRO A 434 17.16 21.52 0.76
CA PRO A 434 16.94 22.23 2.01
C PRO A 434 15.91 21.50 2.88
N MET A 435 16.40 20.91 3.97
CA MET A 435 15.57 20.12 4.89
C MET A 435 14.86 20.98 5.95
N SER A 436 15.19 22.27 6.10
CA SER A 436 14.47 23.18 6.98
C SER A 436 13.02 23.32 6.55
N GLY A 437 12.08 23.05 7.44
CA GLY A 437 10.66 23.03 7.15
C GLY A 437 10.20 21.95 6.14
N PHE A 438 11.01 20.92 5.92
CA PHE A 438 10.65 19.77 5.08
C PHE A 438 9.36 19.14 5.59
N GLN A 439 8.45 18.82 4.69
CA GLN A 439 7.15 18.23 4.99
C GLN A 439 7.12 16.77 4.55
N GLN A 440 7.74 15.92 5.36
CA GLN A 440 7.82 14.49 5.09
C GLN A 440 6.44 13.84 5.17
N MET A 441 5.95 13.29 4.07
CA MET A 441 4.75 12.45 4.15
C MET A 441 5.06 11.18 4.96
N VAL A 442 4.30 10.96 6.04
CA VAL A 442 4.38 9.75 6.88
C VAL A 442 3.43 8.70 6.35
N ARG A 443 2.19 9.11 6.06
CA ARG A 443 1.17 8.27 5.43
C ARG A 443 0.15 9.16 4.73
N GLY A 444 -0.30 8.70 3.57
CA GLY A 444 -1.40 9.31 2.87
C GLY A 444 -2.19 8.26 2.11
N GLU A 445 -3.53 8.34 2.17
CA GLU A 445 -4.43 7.48 1.42
C GLU A 445 -5.62 8.27 0.90
N LEU A 446 -6.05 7.92 -0.30
CA LEU A 446 -7.24 8.45 -0.92
C LEU A 446 -8.42 7.50 -0.71
N PHE A 447 -9.59 8.07 -0.46
CA PHE A 447 -10.84 7.33 -0.35
C PHE A 447 -11.86 7.88 -1.35
N ARG A 448 -12.45 7.01 -2.18
CA ARG A 448 -13.53 7.39 -3.10
C ARG A 448 -14.86 7.44 -2.37
N GLY A 449 -15.39 8.64 -2.17
CA GLY A 449 -16.47 8.93 -1.25
C GLY A 449 -17.79 8.19 -1.51
N ARG A 450 -18.06 7.75 -2.76
CA ARG A 450 -19.24 6.91 -3.04
C ARG A 450 -19.27 5.61 -2.26
N PHE A 451 -18.11 5.10 -1.81
CA PHE A 451 -17.99 3.86 -1.05
C PHE A 451 -18.04 4.03 0.48
N ARG A 452 -18.39 5.22 0.99
CA ARG A 452 -18.44 5.52 2.44
C ARG A 452 -19.35 4.63 3.27
N GLU A 453 -20.37 4.03 2.63
CA GLU A 453 -21.30 3.11 3.28
C GLU A 453 -21.02 1.63 2.98
N GLY A 454 -20.02 1.34 2.14
CA GLY A 454 -19.59 0.00 1.75
C GLY A 454 -19.09 -0.06 0.32
N PHE A 455 -18.08 -0.88 0.08
CA PHE A 455 -17.46 -1.02 -1.24
C PHE A 455 -18.34 -1.75 -2.26
N ASP A 456 -19.29 -2.54 -1.80
CA ASP A 456 -20.27 -3.27 -2.63
C ASP A 456 -21.56 -2.48 -2.89
N SER A 457 -21.75 -1.36 -2.22
CA SER A 457 -22.98 -0.58 -2.23
C SER A 457 -22.71 0.92 -2.35
N PRO A 458 -22.12 1.40 -3.47
CA PRO A 458 -21.80 2.81 -3.65
C PRO A 458 -23.07 3.66 -3.64
N LYS A 459 -22.98 4.85 -3.00
CA LYS A 459 -24.09 5.80 -2.90
C LYS A 459 -23.69 7.23 -3.24
N PRO A 460 -24.58 8.00 -3.92
CA PRO A 460 -24.35 9.42 -4.14
C PRO A 460 -24.36 10.19 -2.81
N PHE A 461 -23.63 11.30 -2.79
CA PHE A 461 -23.86 12.33 -1.78
C PHE A 461 -25.13 13.10 -2.10
N LYS A 462 -25.73 13.65 -1.06
CA LYS A 462 -26.72 14.71 -1.21
C LYS A 462 -26.00 16.04 -1.11
N PRO A 463 -26.11 16.91 -2.13
CA PRO A 463 -25.42 18.20 -2.13
C PRO A 463 -25.72 19.00 -0.86
N GLU A 464 -24.70 19.64 -0.29
CA GLU A 464 -24.74 20.50 0.91
C GLU A 464 -25.15 19.80 2.23
N GLU A 465 -25.39 18.46 2.22
CA GLU A 465 -25.70 17.72 3.44
C GLU A 465 -24.41 17.29 4.16
N ILE A 466 -24.31 17.58 5.46
CA ILE A 466 -23.17 17.12 6.28
C ILE A 466 -23.17 15.60 6.32
N THR A 467 -22.13 14.99 5.80
CA THR A 467 -22.01 13.55 5.61
C THR A 467 -20.69 13.05 6.21
N PRO A 468 -20.69 12.00 7.04
CA PRO A 468 -19.47 11.38 7.50
C PRO A 468 -18.80 10.57 6.39
N VAL A 469 -17.47 10.66 6.32
CA VAL A 469 -16.61 9.82 5.48
C VAL A 469 -15.51 9.23 6.37
N ASN A 470 -15.63 7.95 6.66
CA ASN A 470 -14.76 7.25 7.58
C ASN A 470 -13.96 6.18 6.83
N TYR A 471 -12.64 6.17 7.01
CA TYR A 471 -11.76 5.17 6.42
C TYR A 471 -10.45 5.08 7.20
N THR A 472 -9.64 4.09 6.87
CA THR A 472 -8.37 3.84 7.56
C THR A 472 -7.21 4.12 6.61
N LEU A 473 -6.27 4.94 7.06
CA LEU A 473 -4.93 4.96 6.48
C LEU A 473 -4.19 3.71 6.97
N TYR A 474 -3.32 3.15 6.13
CA TYR A 474 -2.60 1.93 6.52
C TYR A 474 -1.74 2.14 7.76
N ASP A 475 -1.33 1.03 8.37
CA ASP A 475 -0.50 1.08 9.58
C ASP A 475 0.81 1.87 9.34
N VAL A 476 1.22 2.60 10.34
CA VAL A 476 2.45 3.39 10.38
C VAL A 476 3.33 2.97 11.54
N ALA A 477 4.62 3.26 11.44
CA ALA A 477 5.59 3.23 12.53
C ALA A 477 6.50 4.44 12.36
N HIS A 478 6.18 5.52 13.06
CA HIS A 478 6.88 6.79 12.92
C HIS A 478 6.94 7.56 14.24
N SER A 479 8.05 8.22 14.49
CA SER A 479 8.26 9.08 15.65
C SER A 479 8.52 10.51 15.21
N PHE A 480 7.58 11.40 15.50
CA PHE A 480 7.78 12.85 15.38
C PHE A 480 8.71 13.28 16.51
N LEU A 481 9.83 13.89 16.18
CA LEU A 481 10.84 14.29 17.15
C LEU A 481 10.50 15.65 17.82
N PRO A 482 11.10 15.99 18.97
CA PRO A 482 10.93 17.32 19.57
C PRO A 482 11.29 18.44 18.59
N GLY A 483 10.46 19.49 18.53
CA GLY A 483 10.59 20.60 17.60
C GLY A 483 9.93 20.38 16.25
N HIS A 484 9.59 19.12 15.89
CA HIS A 484 8.76 18.80 14.72
C HIS A 484 7.29 19.15 14.98
N ARG A 485 6.49 19.19 13.92
CA ARG A 485 5.02 19.37 13.99
C ARG A 485 4.32 18.23 13.25
N LEU A 486 3.22 17.78 13.80
CA LEU A 486 2.30 16.92 13.06
C LEU A 486 1.37 17.80 12.23
N MET A 487 1.30 17.54 10.91
CA MET A 487 0.39 18.22 10.00
C MET A 487 -0.59 17.19 9.42
N ILE A 488 -1.85 17.60 9.31
CA ILE A 488 -2.91 16.92 8.54
C ILE A 488 -3.16 17.74 7.29
N GLN A 489 -3.03 17.13 6.12
CA GLN A 489 -3.31 17.75 4.83
C GLN A 489 -4.49 17.03 4.16
N ILE A 490 -5.48 17.81 3.66
CA ILE A 490 -6.69 17.27 3.01
C ILE A 490 -6.80 17.89 1.62
N GLN A 491 -7.09 17.05 0.62
CA GLN A 491 -7.28 17.42 -0.79
C GLN A 491 -8.20 16.40 -1.48
N SER A 492 -8.62 16.66 -2.73
CA SER A 492 -9.58 15.80 -3.45
C SER A 492 -9.01 15.11 -4.69
N SER A 493 -7.71 15.08 -4.87
CA SER A 493 -7.05 14.37 -5.97
C SER A 493 -5.59 14.07 -5.65
N TRP A 494 -5.03 13.06 -6.28
CA TRP A 494 -3.62 12.67 -6.19
C TRP A 494 -3.13 12.19 -7.58
N PHE A 495 -3.13 13.15 -8.50
CA PHE A 495 -3.02 12.86 -9.93
C PHE A 495 -1.57 12.83 -10.43
N PRO A 496 -1.23 11.93 -11.36
CA PRO A 496 -2.02 10.86 -11.96
C PRO A 496 -1.80 9.48 -11.28
N ILE A 497 -1.36 9.43 -10.01
CA ILE A 497 -1.34 8.15 -9.27
C ILE A 497 -2.74 7.56 -9.27
N ILE A 498 -3.73 8.39 -8.89
CA ILE A 498 -5.16 8.04 -8.92
C ILE A 498 -5.84 8.78 -10.08
N ASP A 499 -6.84 8.15 -10.68
CA ASP A 499 -7.70 8.74 -11.71
C ASP A 499 -8.49 9.95 -11.18
N ARG A 500 -8.99 10.79 -12.09
CA ARG A 500 -9.84 11.91 -11.69
C ARG A 500 -11.26 11.42 -11.40
N ASN A 501 -11.78 11.77 -10.22
CA ASN A 501 -13.20 11.56 -9.93
C ASN A 501 -14.04 12.51 -10.81
N PRO A 502 -15.10 12.03 -11.49
CA PRO A 502 -16.02 12.88 -12.23
C PRO A 502 -16.74 13.94 -11.39
N GLN A 503 -16.62 13.88 -10.05
CA GLN A 503 -17.34 14.71 -9.08
C GLN A 503 -18.86 14.62 -9.22
N LYS A 504 -19.30 13.57 -9.88
CA LYS A 504 -20.69 13.21 -10.13
C LYS A 504 -20.86 11.70 -9.99
N PHE A 505 -21.94 11.27 -9.39
CA PHE A 505 -22.21 9.84 -9.20
C PHE A 505 -22.63 9.19 -10.52
N ILE A 506 -21.65 8.82 -11.33
CA ILE A 506 -21.77 8.14 -12.63
C ILE A 506 -20.76 7.01 -12.74
N ASP A 507 -20.84 6.22 -13.79
CA ASP A 507 -19.83 5.19 -14.08
C ASP A 507 -18.51 5.86 -14.52
N THR A 508 -17.46 5.69 -13.70
CA THR A 508 -16.15 6.30 -13.89
C THR A 508 -15.35 5.71 -15.05
N TYR A 509 -15.67 4.49 -15.46
CA TYR A 509 -14.93 3.80 -16.53
C TYR A 509 -15.49 4.05 -17.93
N HIS A 510 -16.73 4.52 -18.01
CA HIS A 510 -17.42 4.75 -19.29
C HIS A 510 -17.75 6.22 -19.59
N CYS A 511 -17.50 7.14 -18.64
CA CYS A 511 -17.76 8.57 -18.82
C CYS A 511 -16.64 9.28 -19.59
N GLY A 512 -17.00 10.36 -20.30
CA GLY A 512 -16.06 11.33 -20.86
C GLY A 512 -15.85 12.54 -19.97
N VAL A 513 -14.88 13.40 -20.31
CA VAL A 513 -14.61 14.66 -19.56
C VAL A 513 -15.82 15.59 -19.57
N GLU A 514 -16.64 15.53 -20.61
CA GLU A 514 -17.89 16.29 -20.77
C GLU A 514 -18.95 15.95 -19.72
N ASP A 515 -18.85 14.79 -19.09
CA ASP A 515 -19.76 14.33 -18.03
C ASP A 515 -19.38 14.83 -16.63
N PHE A 516 -18.16 15.41 -16.50
CA PHE A 516 -17.60 15.83 -15.22
C PHE A 516 -18.26 17.11 -14.68
N VAL A 517 -18.45 17.18 -13.38
CA VAL A 517 -18.55 18.43 -12.66
C VAL A 517 -17.12 18.93 -12.42
N MET A 518 -16.63 19.81 -13.29
CA MET A 518 -15.22 20.21 -13.31
C MET A 518 -14.76 20.89 -12.01
N LYS A 519 -15.67 21.60 -11.34
CA LYS A 519 -15.39 22.27 -10.05
C LYS A 519 -16.53 22.01 -9.08
N GLN A 520 -16.17 21.69 -7.84
CA GLN A 520 -17.14 21.60 -6.76
C GLN A 520 -16.55 22.16 -5.46
N ASP A 521 -17.43 22.72 -4.64
CA ASP A 521 -17.09 23.17 -3.31
C ASP A 521 -17.11 22.01 -2.34
N ILE A 522 -16.08 21.91 -1.50
CA ILE A 522 -15.94 20.89 -0.46
C ILE A 522 -15.72 21.59 0.87
N LYS A 523 -16.58 21.30 1.84
CA LYS A 523 -16.52 21.80 3.20
C LYS A 523 -16.05 20.68 4.14
N ILE A 524 -15.03 20.96 4.94
CA ILE A 524 -14.56 20.07 6.00
C ILE A 524 -14.90 20.75 7.34
N PHE A 525 -15.75 20.08 8.12
CA PHE A 525 -16.30 20.64 9.34
C PHE A 525 -15.41 20.40 10.55
N HIS A 526 -15.29 21.42 11.39
CA HIS A 526 -14.61 21.37 12.68
C HIS A 526 -15.45 22.10 13.74
N GLN A 527 -16.68 21.64 13.91
CA GLN A 527 -17.67 22.19 14.83
C GLN A 527 -18.12 21.13 15.85
N GLN A 528 -18.74 21.57 16.94
CA GLN A 528 -19.06 20.71 18.07
C GLN A 528 -19.83 19.42 17.67
N ASN A 529 -20.82 19.54 16.78
CA ASN A 529 -21.69 18.43 16.37
C ASN A 529 -21.23 17.75 15.07
N ALA A 530 -20.15 18.20 14.46
CA ALA A 530 -19.56 17.63 13.24
C ALA A 530 -18.05 17.91 13.25
N ALA A 531 -17.34 17.19 14.10
CA ALA A 531 -15.92 17.39 14.32
C ALA A 531 -15.10 16.40 13.52
N THR A 532 -14.39 16.88 12.51
CA THR A 532 -13.38 16.08 11.80
C THR A 532 -12.20 15.79 12.72
N ARG A 533 -11.76 14.52 12.75
CA ARG A 533 -10.64 14.06 13.55
C ARG A 533 -9.94 12.87 12.92
N LEU A 534 -8.70 12.64 13.35
CA LEU A 534 -7.98 11.40 13.12
C LEU A 534 -7.78 10.69 14.46
N LEU A 535 -8.03 9.39 14.52
CA LEU A 535 -7.61 8.57 15.66
C LEU A 535 -6.19 8.08 15.37
N LEU A 536 -5.22 8.70 16.05
CA LEU A 536 -3.81 8.37 15.89
C LEU A 536 -3.41 7.24 16.83
N PRO A 537 -2.68 6.21 16.34
CA PRO A 537 -2.23 5.07 17.12
C PRO A 537 -1.02 5.45 17.99
N ILE A 538 -1.25 6.17 19.08
CA ILE A 538 -0.18 6.68 19.95
C ILE A 538 0.40 5.58 20.82
N VAL A 539 1.72 5.45 20.84
CA VAL A 539 2.42 4.62 21.82
C VAL A 539 2.67 5.43 23.08
N LYS A 540 1.99 5.06 24.18
CA LYS A 540 2.24 5.70 25.48
C LYS A 540 3.60 5.27 26.02
N LYS A 541 4.45 6.23 26.39
CA LYS A 541 5.66 5.96 27.18
C LYS A 541 5.22 5.42 28.55
N LYS A 542 5.85 4.30 28.95
CA LYS A 542 5.70 3.74 30.31
C LYS A 542 6.29 4.67 31.35
#